data_9e818e3873a40e72fd17dc52cd6d7d3d
#
_entry.id   9e818e3873a40e72fd17dc52cd6d7d3d
#
_cell.length_a   1.000
_cell.length_b   1.000
_cell.length_c   1.000
_cell.angle_alpha   90.00
_cell.angle_beta   90.00
_cell.angle_gamma   90.00
#
_symmetry.space_group_name_H-M   'P 1'
#
loop_
_entity.id
_entity.type
_entity.pdbx_description
1 polymer ?
#
loop_
_entity_poly.entity_id
_entity_poly.type
_entity_poly.pdbx_seq_one_letter_code
_entity_poly.pdbx_strand_id
1 'polypeptide(L)'
;MEASVRGSDTVIEFLNEALTAELTAINQYFAHAKICENWGWRKLAHTFRQESIEEMHDAEKIIERILLLEGHPNLQRLGSIAVGESVEEQLRLDLQLEIEAVDRYRRGVLVCLEERDPGSRXX
;
A
#
# COMPACT_ATOMS: atom_id res chain seq x y z
N MET A 1 9.13 -24.25 23.70
CA MET A 1 8.19 -23.67 22.95
C MET A 1 8.56 -23.86 21.58
N GLU A 2 7.67 -23.96 20.84
CA GLU A 2 7.97 -24.16 19.59
C GLU A 2 8.74 -23.10 19.05
N ALA A 3 9.54 -23.42 18.21
CA ALA A 3 10.34 -22.43 17.60
C ALA A 3 9.45 -21.47 16.92
N SER A 4 9.77 -20.23 17.04
CA SER A 4 9.03 -19.25 16.33
C SER A 4 9.26 -19.45 14.85
N VAL A 5 8.28 -19.10 14.06
CA VAL A 5 8.36 -19.24 12.65
C VAL A 5 8.69 -17.89 12.06
N ARG A 6 9.94 -17.71 11.73
CA ARG A 6 10.35 -16.49 11.06
C ARG A 6 10.16 -16.66 9.57
N GLY A 7 9.53 -15.71 8.94
CA GLY A 7 9.37 -15.74 7.50
C GLY A 7 10.69 -15.54 6.79
N SER A 8 10.71 -15.86 5.50
CA SER A 8 11.92 -15.66 4.75
C SER A 8 12.22 -14.19 4.61
N ASP A 9 13.48 -13.85 4.54
CA ASP A 9 13.87 -12.47 4.38
C ASP A 9 13.35 -11.92 3.06
N THR A 10 13.26 -12.74 2.03
CA THR A 10 12.74 -12.29 0.76
C THR A 10 11.28 -11.87 0.88
N VAL A 11 10.47 -12.67 1.57
CA VAL A 11 9.06 -12.33 1.74
C VAL A 11 8.92 -11.08 2.59
N ILE A 12 9.69 -10.99 3.68
CA ILE A 12 9.60 -9.83 4.56
C ILE A 12 10.01 -8.56 3.81
N GLU A 13 11.06 -8.65 3.00
CA GLU A 13 11.48 -7.48 2.24
C GLU A 13 10.42 -7.07 1.22
N PHE A 14 9.78 -8.06 0.57
CA PHE A 14 8.72 -7.74 -0.37
C PHE A 14 7.54 -7.10 0.35
N LEU A 15 7.18 -7.61 1.52
CA LEU A 15 6.08 -7.03 2.28
C LEU A 15 6.39 -5.59 2.68
N ASN A 16 7.65 -5.31 3.03
CA ASN A 16 8.02 -3.94 3.35
C ASN A 16 8.00 -3.05 2.11
N GLU A 17 8.32 -3.59 0.94
CA GLU A 17 8.17 -2.82 -0.30
C GLU A 17 6.71 -2.48 -0.52
N ALA A 18 5.82 -3.45 -0.32
CA ALA A 18 4.40 -3.21 -0.46
C ALA A 18 3.90 -2.20 0.56
N LEU A 19 4.42 -2.29 1.79
CA LEU A 19 4.03 -1.33 2.83
C LEU A 19 4.42 0.09 2.44
N THR A 20 5.63 0.28 1.91
CA THR A 20 6.04 1.59 1.45
C THR A 20 5.08 2.13 0.40
N ALA A 21 4.67 1.27 -0.54
CA ALA A 21 3.75 1.70 -1.58
C ALA A 21 2.39 2.07 -1.01
N GLU A 22 1.90 1.30 -0.02
CA GLU A 22 0.61 1.61 0.57
C GLU A 22 0.66 2.92 1.34
N LEU A 23 1.73 3.16 2.09
CA LEU A 23 1.85 4.40 2.84
C LEU A 23 1.94 5.59 1.90
N THR A 24 2.63 5.42 0.78
CA THR A 24 2.71 6.47 -0.23
C THR A 24 1.33 6.76 -0.81
N ALA A 25 0.57 5.70 -1.12
CA ALA A 25 -0.77 5.88 -1.67
C ALA A 25 -1.69 6.56 -0.68
N ILE A 26 -1.60 6.22 0.60
CA ILE A 26 -2.42 6.87 1.63
C ILE A 26 -2.21 8.37 1.57
N ASN A 27 -0.95 8.79 1.52
CA ASN A 27 -0.63 10.22 1.52
C ASN A 27 -1.11 10.89 0.23
N GLN A 28 -0.93 10.22 -0.91
CA GLN A 28 -1.33 10.82 -2.17
C GLN A 28 -2.85 10.98 -2.26
N TYR A 29 -3.60 9.94 -1.90
CA TYR A 29 -5.05 10.04 -1.92
C TYR A 29 -5.54 11.10 -0.95
N PHE A 30 -4.91 11.16 0.23
CA PHE A 30 -5.34 12.16 1.21
C PHE A 30 -5.07 13.57 0.72
N ALA A 31 -3.91 13.80 0.11
CA ALA A 31 -3.60 15.11 -0.44
C ALA A 31 -4.63 15.49 -1.50
N HIS A 32 -4.96 14.56 -2.40
CA HIS A 32 -5.95 14.86 -3.44
C HIS A 32 -7.32 15.12 -2.83
N ALA A 33 -7.67 14.39 -1.76
CA ALA A 33 -8.95 14.61 -1.11
C ALA A 33 -9.03 16.04 -0.57
N LYS A 34 -7.98 16.51 0.10
CA LYS A 34 -8.02 17.84 0.69
C LYS A 34 -8.03 18.92 -0.39
N ILE A 35 -7.29 18.71 -1.47
CA ILE A 35 -7.27 19.68 -2.55
C ILE A 35 -8.63 19.76 -3.22
N CYS A 36 -9.26 18.62 -3.50
CA CYS A 36 -10.58 18.62 -4.11
C CYS A 36 -11.61 19.26 -3.21
N GLU A 37 -11.48 19.03 -1.89
CA GLU A 37 -12.39 19.67 -0.95
C GLU A 37 -12.26 21.18 -1.04
N ASN A 38 -11.02 21.67 -1.12
CA ASN A 38 -10.79 23.10 -1.22
C ASN A 38 -11.34 23.68 -2.53
N TRP A 39 -11.33 22.89 -3.58
CA TRP A 39 -11.88 23.34 -4.87
C TRP A 39 -13.41 23.24 -4.92
N GLY A 40 -14.04 22.63 -3.93
CA GLY A 40 -15.49 22.49 -3.91
C GLY A 40 -16.01 21.21 -4.49
N TRP A 41 -15.13 20.29 -4.89
CA TRP A 41 -15.55 18.99 -5.43
C TRP A 41 -15.74 18.00 -4.30
N ARG A 42 -16.87 18.12 -3.62
CA ARG A 42 -17.06 17.40 -2.37
C ARG A 42 -17.20 15.89 -2.54
N LYS A 43 -17.93 15.47 -3.57
CA LYS A 43 -18.10 14.04 -3.77
C LYS A 43 -16.78 13.38 -4.14
N LEU A 44 -16.01 14.02 -5.00
CA LEU A 44 -14.73 13.48 -5.40
C LEU A 44 -13.77 13.46 -4.20
N ALA A 45 -13.80 14.53 -3.39
CA ALA A 45 -12.97 14.57 -2.20
C ALA A 45 -13.31 13.40 -1.27
N HIS A 46 -14.59 13.12 -1.12
CA HIS A 46 -15.00 12.01 -0.28
C HIS A 46 -14.48 10.69 -0.84
N THR A 47 -14.56 10.51 -2.14
CA THR A 47 -14.06 9.30 -2.77
C THR A 47 -12.56 9.13 -2.54
N PHE A 48 -11.78 10.18 -2.75
CA PHE A 48 -10.36 10.10 -2.50
C PHE A 48 -10.06 9.79 -1.03
N ARG A 49 -10.83 10.41 -0.13
CA ARG A 49 -10.61 10.16 1.29
C ARG A 49 -10.90 8.70 1.63
N GLN A 50 -11.97 8.14 1.06
CA GLN A 50 -12.28 6.73 1.30
C GLN A 50 -11.19 5.82 0.73
N GLU A 51 -10.63 6.18 -0.42
CA GLU A 51 -9.52 5.41 -0.95
C GLU A 51 -8.33 5.42 -0.01
N SER A 52 -8.05 6.58 0.57
CA SER A 52 -6.94 6.70 1.52
C SER A 52 -7.17 5.80 2.73
N ILE A 53 -8.41 5.79 3.24
CA ILE A 53 -8.73 4.97 4.40
C ILE A 53 -8.62 3.48 4.07
N GLU A 54 -9.06 3.09 2.87
CA GLU A 54 -8.96 1.69 2.48
C GLU A 54 -7.51 1.26 2.35
N GLU A 55 -6.65 2.14 1.84
CA GLU A 55 -5.24 1.81 1.77
C GLU A 55 -4.64 1.68 3.17
N MET A 56 -5.15 2.47 4.13
CA MET A 56 -4.68 2.34 5.50
C MET A 56 -5.02 0.97 6.07
N HIS A 57 -6.21 0.46 5.78
CA HIS A 57 -6.57 -0.89 6.21
C HIS A 57 -5.65 -1.92 5.56
N ASP A 58 -5.30 -1.73 4.29
CA ASP A 58 -4.38 -2.64 3.63
C ASP A 58 -3.01 -2.60 4.27
N ALA A 59 -2.53 -1.39 4.60
CA ALA A 59 -1.24 -1.25 5.26
C ALA A 59 -1.24 -1.97 6.60
N GLU A 60 -2.36 -1.88 7.31
CA GLU A 60 -2.48 -2.53 8.60
C GLU A 60 -2.28 -4.04 8.48
N LYS A 61 -2.90 -4.63 7.45
CA LYS A 61 -2.76 -6.07 7.25
C LYS A 61 -1.32 -6.45 6.92
N ILE A 62 -0.65 -5.63 6.13
CA ILE A 62 0.74 -5.91 5.78
C ILE A 62 1.62 -5.85 7.03
N ILE A 63 1.41 -4.82 7.86
CA ILE A 63 2.18 -4.70 9.08
C ILE A 63 1.96 -5.93 9.96
N GLU A 64 0.71 -6.35 10.12
CA GLU A 64 0.41 -7.50 10.94
C GLU A 64 1.09 -8.75 10.42
N ARG A 65 1.12 -8.90 9.08
CA ARG A 65 1.76 -10.07 8.52
C ARG A 65 3.26 -10.05 8.73
N ILE A 66 3.89 -8.87 8.57
CA ILE A 66 5.33 -8.76 8.81
C ILE A 66 5.65 -9.12 10.25
N LEU A 67 4.84 -8.64 11.19
CA LEU A 67 5.08 -8.95 12.59
C LEU A 67 4.87 -10.43 12.88
N LEU A 68 3.87 -11.03 12.26
CA LEU A 68 3.66 -12.46 12.42
C LEU A 68 4.86 -13.25 11.94
N LEU A 69 5.50 -12.81 10.87
CA LEU A 69 6.68 -13.47 10.33
C LEU A 69 7.95 -13.07 11.07
N GLU A 70 7.82 -12.30 12.14
CA GLU A 70 8.93 -11.87 12.98
C GLU A 70 9.86 -10.90 12.24
N GLY A 71 9.32 -10.18 11.28
CA GLY A 71 10.06 -9.14 10.60
C GLY A 71 9.84 -7.80 11.27
N HIS A 72 10.47 -6.78 10.73
CA HIS A 72 10.36 -5.42 11.26
C HIS A 72 9.64 -4.57 10.21
N PRO A 73 8.41 -4.10 10.49
CA PRO A 73 7.74 -3.26 9.51
C PRO A 73 8.41 -1.90 9.43
N ASN A 74 8.71 -1.48 8.20
CA ASN A 74 9.42 -0.24 8.00
C ASN A 74 8.42 0.86 7.63
N LEU A 75 7.98 1.62 8.62
CA LEU A 75 7.04 2.71 8.39
C LEU A 75 7.73 4.03 8.08
N GLN A 76 9.06 4.06 8.11
CA GLN A 76 9.79 5.28 7.85
C GLN A 76 10.10 5.49 6.38
N ARG A 77 10.01 4.42 5.57
CA ARG A 77 10.35 4.53 4.16
C ARG A 77 9.11 4.90 3.37
N LEU A 78 9.17 6.02 2.67
CA LEU A 78 8.06 6.49 1.87
C LEU A 78 8.55 6.78 0.47
N GLY A 79 7.69 6.52 -0.50
CA GLY A 79 7.98 6.93 -1.85
C GLY A 79 7.57 8.37 -2.07
N SER A 80 7.84 8.88 -3.25
CA SER A 80 7.42 10.21 -3.60
C SER A 80 5.95 10.21 -3.95
N ILE A 81 5.20 11.11 -3.37
CA ILE A 81 3.81 11.25 -3.80
C ILE A 81 3.78 12.20 -5.00
N ALA A 82 2.80 11.99 -5.85
CA ALA A 82 2.59 12.85 -6.99
C ALA A 82 1.24 13.53 -6.81
N VAL A 83 1.26 14.85 -6.74
CA VAL A 83 0.05 15.60 -6.46
C VAL A 83 -0.39 16.31 -7.72
N GLY A 84 -1.59 15.99 -8.19
CA GLY A 84 -2.11 16.59 -9.39
C GLY A 84 -2.63 17.99 -9.18
N GLU A 85 -2.43 18.83 -10.18
CA GLU A 85 -2.88 20.21 -10.08
C GLU A 85 -4.26 20.42 -10.70
N SER A 86 -4.84 19.37 -11.25
CA SER A 86 -6.21 19.40 -11.76
C SER A 86 -6.85 18.07 -11.41
N VAL A 87 -8.18 18.02 -11.49
CA VAL A 87 -8.88 16.78 -11.22
C VAL A 87 -8.45 15.69 -12.19
N GLU A 88 -8.33 16.04 -13.47
CA GLU A 88 -7.92 15.06 -14.44
C GLU A 88 -6.54 14.49 -14.12
N GLU A 89 -5.61 15.36 -13.76
CA GLU A 89 -4.27 14.90 -13.42
C GLU A 89 -4.28 14.04 -12.16
N GLN A 90 -5.08 14.42 -11.16
CA GLN A 90 -5.18 13.64 -9.95
C GLN A 90 -5.68 12.24 -10.24
N LEU A 91 -6.72 12.14 -11.07
CA LEU A 91 -7.26 10.84 -11.41
C LEU A 91 -6.25 10.00 -12.17
N ARG A 92 -5.49 10.63 -13.07
CA ARG A 92 -4.49 9.91 -13.82
C ARG A 92 -3.38 9.39 -12.91
N LEU A 93 -2.94 10.22 -11.99
CA LEU A 93 -1.89 9.82 -11.05
C LEU A 93 -2.35 8.71 -10.12
N ASP A 94 -3.61 8.78 -9.67
CA ASP A 94 -4.12 7.75 -8.80
C ASP A 94 -4.37 6.45 -9.55
N LEU A 95 -4.77 6.54 -10.83
CA LEU A 95 -4.87 5.34 -11.64
C LEU A 95 -3.51 4.66 -11.78
N GLN A 96 -2.45 5.45 -11.92
CA GLN A 96 -1.12 4.88 -12.03
C GLN A 96 -0.74 4.10 -10.78
N LEU A 97 -1.13 4.60 -9.61
CA LEU A 97 -0.89 3.85 -8.37
C LEU A 97 -1.59 2.50 -8.41
N GLU A 98 -2.82 2.47 -8.92
CA GLU A 98 -3.55 1.23 -8.98
C GLU A 98 -2.91 0.24 -9.94
N ILE A 99 -2.43 0.73 -11.08
CA ILE A 99 -1.76 -0.13 -12.04
C ILE A 99 -0.50 -0.73 -11.42
N GLU A 100 0.27 0.09 -10.71
CA GLU A 100 1.47 -0.39 -10.06
C GLU A 100 1.13 -1.40 -8.97
N ALA A 101 0.01 -1.19 -8.28
CA ALA A 101 -0.41 -2.10 -7.23
C ALA A 101 -0.75 -3.49 -7.79
N VAL A 102 -1.41 -3.53 -8.94
CA VAL A 102 -1.73 -4.81 -9.56
C VAL A 102 -0.46 -5.55 -9.92
N ASP A 103 0.49 -4.85 -10.52
CA ASP A 103 1.75 -5.47 -10.90
C ASP A 103 2.50 -5.97 -9.67
N ARG A 104 2.52 -5.17 -8.61
CA ARG A 104 3.19 -5.57 -7.38
C ARG A 104 2.53 -6.79 -6.77
N TYR A 105 1.18 -6.82 -6.80
CA TYR A 105 0.47 -7.96 -6.26
C TYR A 105 0.85 -9.24 -7.01
N ARG A 106 0.92 -9.16 -8.33
CA ARG A 106 1.31 -10.34 -9.12
C ARG A 106 2.71 -10.81 -8.77
N ARG A 107 3.65 -9.86 -8.63
CA ARG A 107 5.00 -10.23 -8.23
C ARG A 107 5.00 -10.84 -6.84
N GLY A 108 4.17 -10.32 -5.96
CA GLY A 108 4.10 -10.82 -4.59
C GLY A 108 3.61 -12.25 -4.53
N VAL A 109 2.62 -12.59 -5.35
CA VAL A 109 2.13 -13.96 -5.38
C VAL A 109 3.26 -14.91 -5.80
N LEU A 110 4.04 -14.50 -6.79
CA LEU A 110 5.14 -15.35 -7.23
C LEU A 110 6.21 -15.49 -6.15
N VAL A 111 6.52 -14.39 -5.46
CA VAL A 111 7.49 -14.45 -4.37
C VAL A 111 7.02 -15.42 -3.29
N CYS A 112 5.75 -15.32 -2.92
CA CYS A 112 5.24 -16.19 -1.86
C CYS A 112 5.23 -17.65 -2.28
N LEU A 113 4.93 -17.91 -3.54
CA LEU A 113 4.97 -19.27 -4.03
C LEU A 113 6.38 -19.84 -4.00
N GLU A 114 7.35 -19.02 -4.42
CA GLU A 114 8.74 -19.47 -4.41
C GLU A 114 9.23 -19.72 -2.99
N GLU A 115 8.79 -18.89 -2.05
CA GLU A 115 9.21 -19.04 -0.67
C GLU A 115 8.28 -19.91 0.14
N ARG A 116 7.22 -20.46 -0.50
CA ARG A 116 6.26 -21.34 0.16
C ARG A 116 5.58 -20.66 1.32
N ASP A 117 5.10 -19.45 1.08
CA ASP A 117 4.42 -18.68 2.12
C ASP A 117 3.02 -18.32 1.65
N PRO A 118 2.08 -19.27 1.69
CA PRO A 118 0.73 -18.99 1.20
C PRO A 118 -0.02 -17.98 2.06
N GLY A 119 0.34 -17.84 3.32
CA GLY A 119 -0.34 -16.90 4.19
C GLY A 119 -0.12 -15.47 3.78
N SER A 120 1.09 -15.14 3.30
CA SER A 120 1.37 -13.78 2.86
C SER A 120 0.72 -13.50 1.51
N ARG A 121 0.46 -14.53 0.76
CA ARG A 121 -0.18 -14.35 -0.54
C ARG A 121 -1.60 -13.79 -0.41
N UNK A 122 -2.06 -14.26 0.52
CA UNK A 122 -3.41 -13.91 0.73
C UNK A 122 -3.64 -12.59 1.25
N UNK A 123 -2.80 -12.34 1.27
CA UNK A 123 -2.94 -11.09 1.87
C UNK A 123 -2.86 -10.04 1.10
#